data_cfd061af5c01a37225bdf3e9db8081f3
#
_entry.id   cfd061af5c01a37225bdf3e9db8081f3
#
_cell.length_a   1.000
_cell.length_b   1.000
_cell.length_c   1.000
_cell.angle_alpha   90.00
_cell.angle_beta   90.00
_cell.angle_gamma   90.00
#
_symmetry.space_group_name_H-M   'P 1'
#
loop_
_entity.id
_entity.type
_entity.pdbx_description
1 polymer ?
#
loop_
_entity_poly.entity_id
_entity_poly.type
_entity_poly.pdbx_seq_one_letter_code
_entity_poly.pdbx_strand_id
1 'polypeptide(L)'
;MSDDVEVRLLGYPLDVFLRAQEHADDLLREFVLIAGSSDVDPARVRTPRRLLALVDELTTTYAGMSEVPRADRDAAIERGETRVDLVYVFPRAALEPVRHLGQALDDADEFCRQGRHLLTLETPPDLVEFRHWFMGEFERQAAGRPPTPWPH
;
A
#
# COMPACT_ATOMS: atom_id res chain seq x y z
N MET A 1 -12.13 -17.14 -20.78
CA MET A 1 -10.88 -17.21 -20.00
C MET A 1 -10.74 -15.97 -19.14
N SER A 2 -10.59 -16.18 -17.88
CA SER A 2 -10.38 -15.06 -16.95
C SER A 2 -8.95 -14.56 -17.06
N ASP A 3 -8.77 -13.24 -17.23
CA ASP A 3 -7.46 -12.59 -17.18
C ASP A 3 -7.13 -12.14 -15.75
N ASP A 4 -7.67 -12.86 -14.78
CA ASP A 4 -7.45 -12.56 -13.37
C ASP A 4 -6.15 -13.19 -12.87
N VAL A 5 -5.51 -12.46 -11.95
CA VAL A 5 -4.32 -12.91 -11.25
C VAL A 5 -4.71 -13.24 -9.82
N GLU A 6 -4.21 -14.37 -9.31
CA GLU A 6 -4.36 -14.74 -7.91
C GLU A 6 -3.02 -14.53 -7.19
N VAL A 7 -3.07 -13.79 -6.08
CA VAL A 7 -1.90 -13.56 -5.22
C VAL A 7 -2.25 -14.01 -3.80
N ARG A 8 -1.39 -14.84 -3.22
CA ARG A 8 -1.53 -15.34 -1.85
C ARG A 8 -0.48 -14.69 -0.96
N LEU A 9 -0.95 -14.05 0.10
CA LEU A 9 -0.08 -13.43 1.10
C LEU A 9 -0.08 -14.33 2.33
N LEU A 10 0.98 -15.12 2.48
CA LEU A 10 1.09 -16.13 3.54
C LEU A 10 1.73 -15.53 4.79
N GLY A 11 1.12 -15.75 5.94
CA GLY A 11 1.62 -15.25 7.22
C GLY A 11 1.56 -13.74 7.32
N TYR A 12 0.55 -13.11 6.71
CA TYR A 12 0.35 -11.67 6.73
C TYR A 12 0.28 -11.16 8.17
N PRO A 13 1.21 -10.25 8.57
CA PRO A 13 1.34 -9.83 9.97
C PRO A 13 0.32 -8.75 10.32
N LEU A 14 -0.65 -9.09 11.18
CA LEU A 14 -1.75 -8.17 11.51
C LEU A 14 -1.30 -6.99 12.37
N ASP A 15 -0.36 -7.19 13.28
CA ASP A 15 0.21 -6.11 14.10
C ASP A 15 0.97 -5.08 13.24
N VAL A 16 1.78 -5.56 12.32
CA VAL A 16 2.52 -4.70 11.37
C VAL A 16 1.53 -3.96 10.47
N PHE A 17 0.50 -4.67 9.97
CA PHE A 17 -0.54 -4.05 9.14
C PHE A 17 -1.23 -2.88 9.86
N LEU A 18 -1.62 -3.07 11.12
CA LEU A 18 -2.32 -2.01 11.88
C LEU A 18 -1.44 -0.77 12.03
N ARG A 19 -0.15 -0.96 12.30
CA ARG A 19 0.80 0.16 12.37
C ARG A 19 1.00 0.82 11.01
N ALA A 20 1.06 0.02 9.95
CA ALA A 20 1.19 0.53 8.59
C ALA A 20 -0.04 1.34 8.17
N GLN A 21 -1.24 0.88 8.53
CA GLN A 21 -2.49 1.59 8.25
C GLN A 21 -2.53 2.93 8.96
N GLU A 22 -2.18 2.97 10.25
CA GLU A 22 -2.14 4.20 11.02
C GLU A 22 -1.15 5.20 10.41
N HIS A 23 0.03 4.73 10.04
CA HIS A 23 1.05 5.56 9.39
C HIS A 23 0.54 6.10 8.05
N ALA A 24 -0.09 5.25 7.23
CA ALA A 24 -0.62 5.66 5.94
C ALA A 24 -1.73 6.71 6.08
N ASP A 25 -2.61 6.56 7.06
CA ASP A 25 -3.68 7.53 7.32
C ASP A 25 -3.10 8.89 7.69
N ASP A 26 -2.08 8.92 8.53
CA ASP A 26 -1.39 10.16 8.92
C ASP A 26 -0.70 10.81 7.72
N LEU A 27 -0.01 10.03 6.92
CA LEU A 27 0.69 10.50 5.71
C LEU A 27 -0.30 11.09 4.70
N LEU A 28 -1.38 10.38 4.41
CA LEU A 28 -2.38 10.83 3.44
C LEU A 28 -3.09 12.09 3.92
N ARG A 29 -3.37 12.22 5.21
CA ARG A 29 -3.98 13.42 5.80
C ARG A 29 -3.07 14.63 5.57
N GLU A 30 -1.78 14.49 5.84
CA GLU A 30 -0.82 15.57 5.64
C GLU A 30 -0.68 15.92 4.17
N PHE A 31 -0.65 14.91 3.29
CA PHE A 31 -0.54 15.12 1.85
C PHE A 31 -1.77 15.82 1.26
N VAL A 32 -2.96 15.56 1.78
CA VAL A 32 -4.17 16.29 1.38
C VAL A 32 -4.02 17.78 1.72
N LEU A 33 -3.49 18.11 2.88
CA LEU A 33 -3.26 19.50 3.29
C LEU A 33 -2.23 20.18 2.39
N ILE A 34 -1.13 19.51 2.09
CA ILE A 34 -0.08 20.05 1.21
C ILE A 34 -0.62 20.26 -0.20
N ALA A 35 -1.32 19.28 -0.75
CA ALA A 35 -1.85 19.35 -2.13
C ALA A 35 -2.92 20.44 -2.28
N GLY A 36 -3.63 20.77 -1.21
CA GLY A 36 -4.65 21.82 -1.20
C GLY A 36 -4.11 23.22 -0.93
N SER A 37 -2.82 23.35 -0.59
CA SER A 37 -2.20 24.65 -0.30
C SER A 37 -1.93 25.41 -1.59
N SER A 38 -2.40 26.66 -1.66
CA SER A 38 -2.14 27.56 -2.81
C SER A 38 -0.79 28.27 -2.72
N ASP A 39 -0.16 28.25 -1.56
CA ASP A 39 1.10 28.95 -1.27
C ASP A 39 2.35 28.11 -1.51
N VAL A 40 2.17 26.86 -1.98
CA VAL A 40 3.27 25.92 -2.18
C VAL A 40 3.69 25.90 -3.64
N ASP A 41 5.00 25.85 -3.88
CA ASP A 41 5.58 25.67 -5.20
C ASP A 41 4.97 24.44 -5.88
N PRO A 42 4.48 24.57 -7.15
CA PRO A 42 3.93 23.43 -7.89
C PRO A 42 4.83 22.19 -7.94
N ALA A 43 6.15 22.38 -7.92
CA ALA A 43 7.10 21.26 -7.89
C ALA A 43 7.02 20.47 -6.58
N ARG A 44 6.67 21.13 -5.46
CA ARG A 44 6.57 20.50 -4.14
C ARG A 44 5.30 19.68 -3.96
N VAL A 45 4.23 19.98 -4.72
CA VAL A 45 2.96 19.23 -4.60
C VAL A 45 2.86 18.06 -5.56
N ARG A 46 3.85 17.86 -6.43
CA ARG A 46 3.83 16.79 -7.43
C ARG A 46 3.74 15.40 -6.78
N THR A 47 4.62 15.11 -5.82
CA THR A 47 4.64 13.81 -5.14
C THR A 47 3.36 13.55 -4.33
N PRO A 48 2.89 14.48 -3.48
CA PRO A 48 1.62 14.30 -2.79
C PRO A 48 0.44 14.11 -3.74
N ARG A 49 0.32 14.88 -4.80
CA ARG A 49 -0.78 14.77 -5.76
C ARG A 49 -0.76 13.45 -6.50
N ARG A 50 0.42 12.97 -6.90
CA ARG A 50 0.55 11.69 -7.58
C ARG A 50 0.09 10.54 -6.71
N LEU A 51 0.51 10.52 -5.43
CA LEU A 51 0.10 9.49 -4.48
C LEU A 51 -1.41 9.50 -4.27
N LEU A 52 -2.00 10.68 -4.04
CA LEU A 52 -3.44 10.82 -3.85
C LEU A 52 -4.23 10.34 -5.07
N ALA A 53 -3.77 10.66 -6.28
CA ALA A 53 -4.41 10.23 -7.51
C ALA A 53 -4.37 8.71 -7.69
N LEU A 54 -3.24 8.07 -7.35
CA LEU A 54 -3.10 6.61 -7.44
C LEU A 54 -3.98 5.90 -6.40
N VAL A 55 -4.05 6.42 -5.18
CA VAL A 55 -4.95 5.88 -4.15
C VAL A 55 -6.41 5.99 -4.61
N ASP A 56 -6.80 7.14 -5.16
CA ASP A 56 -8.14 7.35 -5.68
C ASP A 56 -8.48 6.36 -6.82
N GLU A 57 -7.56 6.18 -7.77
CA GLU A 57 -7.75 5.24 -8.88
C GLU A 57 -7.97 3.82 -8.36
N LEU A 58 -7.12 3.37 -7.43
CA LEU A 58 -7.23 2.02 -6.89
C LEU A 58 -8.50 1.81 -6.07
N THR A 59 -8.92 2.82 -5.31
CA THR A 59 -10.12 2.73 -4.47
C THR A 59 -11.43 2.88 -5.25
N THR A 60 -11.41 3.55 -6.42
CA THR A 60 -12.61 3.72 -7.24
C THR A 60 -12.72 2.67 -8.35
N THR A 61 -11.65 2.46 -9.11
CA THR A 61 -11.66 1.55 -10.27
C THR A 61 -11.52 0.08 -9.86
N TYR A 62 -10.72 -0.19 -8.83
CA TYR A 62 -10.38 -1.55 -8.42
C TYR A 62 -10.83 -1.86 -6.98
N ALA A 63 -11.85 -1.18 -6.48
CA ALA A 63 -12.34 -1.35 -5.10
C ALA A 63 -12.68 -2.82 -4.77
N GLY A 64 -13.28 -3.54 -5.72
CA GLY A 64 -13.71 -4.92 -5.52
C GLY A 64 -12.58 -5.90 -5.26
N MET A 65 -11.35 -5.60 -5.71
CA MET A 65 -10.22 -6.53 -5.54
C MET A 65 -9.79 -6.72 -4.08
N SER A 66 -10.11 -5.79 -3.21
CA SER A 66 -9.71 -5.84 -1.80
C SER A 66 -10.84 -6.21 -0.84
N GLU A 67 -12.06 -6.43 -1.33
CA GLU A 67 -13.22 -6.71 -0.47
C GLU A 67 -13.08 -8.00 0.34
N VAL A 68 -12.77 -9.11 -0.33
CA VAL A 68 -12.64 -10.42 0.33
C VAL A 68 -11.44 -10.45 1.27
N PRO A 69 -10.21 -10.10 0.83
CA PRO A 69 -9.07 -10.09 1.76
C PRO A 69 -9.25 -9.12 2.92
N ARG A 70 -9.92 -7.98 2.71
CA ARG A 70 -10.22 -7.06 3.81
C ARG A 70 -11.14 -7.70 4.84
N ALA A 71 -12.20 -8.37 4.40
CA ALA A 71 -13.13 -9.05 5.30
C ALA A 71 -12.41 -10.17 6.08
N ASP A 72 -11.58 -10.96 5.41
CA ASP A 72 -10.81 -12.03 6.04
C ASP A 72 -9.82 -11.49 7.08
N ARG A 73 -9.15 -10.39 6.75
CA ARG A 73 -8.23 -9.71 7.66
C ARG A 73 -8.94 -9.19 8.89
N ASP A 74 -10.05 -8.49 8.70
CA ASP A 74 -10.80 -7.89 9.80
C ASP A 74 -11.39 -8.97 10.73
N ALA A 75 -11.87 -10.07 10.17
CA ALA A 75 -12.34 -11.21 10.94
C ALA A 75 -11.21 -11.84 11.76
N ALA A 76 -10.00 -11.96 11.20
CA ALA A 76 -8.84 -12.48 11.91
C ALA A 76 -8.44 -11.57 13.09
N ILE A 77 -8.48 -10.26 12.88
CA ILE A 77 -8.21 -9.27 13.94
C ILE A 77 -9.23 -9.43 15.08
N GLU A 78 -10.52 -9.57 14.76
CA GLU A 78 -11.58 -9.76 15.76
C GLU A 78 -11.38 -11.04 16.58
N ARG A 79 -10.82 -12.08 15.96
CA ARG A 79 -10.52 -13.35 16.65
C ARG A 79 -9.24 -13.27 17.49
N GLY A 80 -8.53 -12.15 17.49
CA GLY A 80 -7.27 -11.98 18.21
C GLY A 80 -6.09 -12.69 17.56
N GLU A 81 -6.18 -13.05 16.28
CA GLU A 81 -5.08 -13.65 15.55
C GLU A 81 -3.98 -12.64 15.27
N THR A 82 -2.72 -13.10 15.21
CA THR A 82 -1.57 -12.25 14.89
C THR A 82 -1.15 -12.36 13.44
N ARG A 83 -1.56 -13.44 12.77
CA ARG A 83 -1.24 -13.74 11.37
C ARG A 83 -2.47 -14.25 10.66
N VAL A 84 -2.51 -14.04 9.35
CA VAL A 84 -3.57 -14.55 8.48
C VAL A 84 -3.02 -14.78 7.08
N ASP A 85 -3.54 -15.78 6.37
CA ASP A 85 -3.27 -15.96 4.95
C ASP A 85 -4.39 -15.26 4.17
N LEU A 86 -4.01 -14.39 3.25
CA LEU A 86 -4.94 -13.63 2.43
C LEU A 86 -4.81 -14.03 0.95
N VAL A 87 -5.92 -13.99 0.24
CA VAL A 87 -5.94 -14.25 -1.21
C VAL A 87 -6.56 -13.04 -1.91
N TYR A 88 -5.81 -12.48 -2.86
CA TYR A 88 -6.29 -11.44 -3.76
C TYR A 88 -6.53 -12.05 -5.13
N VAL A 89 -7.71 -11.79 -5.69
CA VAL A 89 -8.02 -12.12 -7.08
C VAL A 89 -8.42 -10.81 -7.77
N PHE A 90 -7.69 -10.46 -8.83
CA PHE A 90 -7.87 -9.15 -9.45
C PHE A 90 -7.53 -9.22 -10.95
N PRO A 91 -8.07 -8.30 -11.77
CA PRO A 91 -7.74 -8.26 -13.18
C PRO A 91 -6.26 -7.87 -13.38
N ARG A 92 -5.60 -8.48 -14.34
CA ARG A 92 -4.18 -8.23 -14.65
C ARG A 92 -3.90 -6.75 -14.88
N ALA A 93 -4.87 -6.01 -15.41
CA ALA A 93 -4.74 -4.57 -15.63
C ALA A 93 -4.47 -3.77 -14.35
N ALA A 94 -4.82 -4.31 -13.17
CA ALA A 94 -4.57 -3.65 -11.89
C ALA A 94 -3.09 -3.71 -11.46
N LEU A 95 -2.27 -4.57 -12.06
CA LEU A 95 -0.85 -4.70 -11.69
C LEU A 95 -0.06 -3.41 -11.89
N GLU A 96 -0.31 -2.69 -12.98
CA GLU A 96 0.41 -1.45 -13.26
C GLU A 96 0.08 -0.34 -12.26
N PRO A 97 -1.20 -0.04 -11.96
CA PRO A 97 -1.52 0.89 -10.88
C PRO A 97 -0.95 0.49 -9.52
N VAL A 98 -0.96 -0.81 -9.17
CA VAL A 98 -0.36 -1.29 -7.92
C VAL A 98 1.15 -1.03 -7.90
N ARG A 99 1.85 -1.29 -9.00
CA ARG A 99 3.28 -1.00 -9.13
C ARG A 99 3.56 0.49 -8.97
N HIS A 100 2.76 1.33 -9.62
CA HIS A 100 2.89 2.78 -9.52
C HIS A 100 2.64 3.27 -8.09
N LEU A 101 1.69 2.66 -7.38
CA LEU A 101 1.45 2.98 -5.97
C LEU A 101 2.67 2.68 -5.11
N GLY A 102 3.31 1.52 -5.31
CA GLY A 102 4.54 1.17 -4.60
C GLY A 102 5.65 2.18 -4.82
N GLN A 103 5.85 2.60 -6.07
CA GLN A 103 6.84 3.63 -6.43
C GLN A 103 6.49 4.99 -5.81
N ALA A 104 5.21 5.37 -5.86
CA ALA A 104 4.76 6.63 -5.29
C ALA A 104 4.93 6.68 -3.76
N LEU A 105 4.77 5.55 -3.09
CA LEU A 105 5.01 5.46 -1.65
C LEU A 105 6.51 5.58 -1.32
N ASP A 106 7.39 5.00 -2.13
CA ASP A 106 8.84 5.19 -1.98
C ASP A 106 9.22 6.65 -2.22
N ASP A 107 8.65 7.29 -3.25
CA ASP A 107 8.86 8.71 -3.54
C ASP A 107 8.32 9.60 -2.40
N ALA A 108 7.20 9.19 -1.78
CA ALA A 108 6.64 9.90 -0.64
C ALA A 108 7.58 9.86 0.56
N ASP A 109 8.24 8.73 0.81
CA ASP A 109 9.24 8.62 1.88
C ASP A 109 10.42 9.56 1.63
N GLU A 110 10.91 9.63 0.40
CA GLU A 110 11.98 10.56 0.02
C GLU A 110 11.54 12.01 0.18
N PHE A 111 10.31 12.32 -0.22
CA PHE A 111 9.73 13.65 -0.02
C PHE A 111 9.69 14.02 1.47
N CYS A 112 9.30 13.09 2.34
CA CYS A 112 9.27 13.31 3.78
C CYS A 112 10.67 13.55 4.36
N ARG A 113 11.68 12.81 3.88
CA ARG A 113 13.07 12.99 4.31
C ARG A 113 13.61 14.38 3.95
N GLN A 114 13.22 14.91 2.78
CA GLN A 114 13.67 16.22 2.32
C GLN A 114 12.94 17.38 3.01
N GLY A 115 11.73 17.12 3.53
CA GLY A 115 10.91 18.15 4.19
C GLY A 115 11.13 18.15 5.69
N ARG A 116 11.60 19.28 6.25
CA ARG A 116 11.91 19.41 7.69
C ARG A 116 10.73 19.12 8.59
N HIS A 117 9.51 19.40 8.13
CA HIS A 117 8.29 19.23 8.92
C HIS A 117 7.69 17.82 8.79
N LEU A 118 8.25 17.00 7.89
CA LEU A 118 7.67 15.71 7.51
C LEU A 118 8.52 14.51 7.90
N LEU A 119 9.61 14.73 8.64
CA LEU A 119 10.52 13.65 9.05
C LEU A 119 9.82 12.57 9.88
N THR A 120 8.82 12.96 10.68
CA THR A 120 8.02 12.02 11.48
C THR A 120 7.07 11.17 10.65
N LEU A 121 6.83 11.57 9.39
CA LEU A 121 5.97 10.84 8.45
C LEU A 121 6.76 9.89 7.55
N GLU A 122 8.09 9.91 7.63
CA GLU A 122 8.90 8.91 6.94
C GLU A 122 8.55 7.52 7.49
N THR A 123 8.33 6.57 6.57
CA THR A 123 7.93 5.22 6.97
C THR A 123 9.05 4.53 7.75
N PRO A 124 8.78 3.99 8.95
CA PRO A 124 9.77 3.20 9.68
C PRO A 124 10.29 2.01 8.87
N PRO A 125 11.55 1.58 9.08
CA PRO A 125 12.17 0.53 8.26
C PRO A 125 11.40 -0.80 8.22
N ASP A 126 10.79 -1.21 9.31
CA ASP A 126 10.01 -2.45 9.36
C ASP A 126 8.72 -2.35 8.53
N LEU A 127 8.11 -1.18 8.48
CA LEU A 127 6.94 -0.94 7.65
C LEU A 127 7.32 -0.81 6.16
N VAL A 128 8.51 -0.29 5.85
CA VAL A 128 9.05 -0.29 4.48
C VAL A 128 9.26 -1.73 4.01
N GLU A 129 9.84 -2.58 4.85
CA GLU A 129 10.05 -4.00 4.54
C GLU A 129 8.71 -4.70 4.28
N PHE A 130 7.71 -4.45 5.11
CA PHE A 130 6.35 -4.98 4.92
C PHE A 130 5.76 -4.54 3.57
N ARG A 131 5.85 -3.27 3.24
CA ARG A 131 5.37 -2.74 1.96
C ARG A 131 6.07 -3.39 0.78
N HIS A 132 7.39 -3.51 0.82
CA HIS A 132 8.17 -4.11 -0.27
C HIS A 132 7.85 -5.59 -0.43
N TRP A 133 7.64 -6.32 0.66
CA TRP A 133 7.18 -7.71 0.61
C TRP A 133 5.80 -7.80 -0.04
N PHE A 134 4.85 -6.99 0.42
CA PHE A 134 3.47 -6.97 -0.09
C PHE A 134 3.46 -6.68 -1.60
N MET A 135 4.06 -5.58 -2.02
CA MET A 135 4.10 -5.18 -3.43
C MET A 135 4.89 -6.18 -4.28
N GLY A 136 5.98 -6.68 -3.75
CA GLY A 136 6.81 -7.66 -4.43
C GLY A 136 6.09 -8.99 -4.66
N GLU A 137 5.22 -9.40 -3.74
CA GLU A 137 4.42 -10.63 -3.92
C GLU A 137 3.45 -10.50 -5.09
N PHE A 138 2.83 -9.35 -5.27
CA PHE A 138 1.98 -9.11 -6.43
C PHE A 138 2.76 -9.29 -7.74
N GLU A 139 3.94 -8.71 -7.84
CA GLU A 139 4.77 -8.81 -9.05
C GLU A 139 5.29 -10.23 -9.27
N ARG A 140 5.85 -10.86 -8.25
CA ARG A 140 6.45 -12.19 -8.36
C ARG A 140 5.41 -13.24 -8.71
N GLN A 141 4.27 -13.24 -8.03
CA GLN A 141 3.23 -14.24 -8.28
C GLN A 141 2.54 -14.01 -9.61
N ALA A 142 2.37 -12.77 -10.05
CA ALA A 142 1.85 -12.48 -11.39
C ALA A 142 2.80 -12.98 -12.49
N ALA A 143 4.09 -13.07 -12.20
CA ALA A 143 5.10 -13.65 -13.11
C ALA A 143 5.18 -15.18 -13.00
N GLY A 144 4.33 -15.83 -12.21
CA GLY A 144 4.27 -17.28 -12.08
C GLY A 144 5.15 -17.85 -10.97
N ARG A 145 5.73 -17.01 -10.12
CA ARG A 145 6.56 -17.48 -8.99
C ARG A 145 5.69 -17.89 -7.81
N PRO A 146 6.15 -18.87 -7.00
CA PRO A 146 5.39 -19.30 -5.82
C PRO A 146 5.35 -18.23 -4.73
N PRO A 147 4.32 -18.25 -3.85
CA PRO A 147 4.25 -17.34 -2.72
C PRO A 147 5.44 -17.48 -1.78
N THR A 148 5.93 -16.34 -1.27
CA THR A 148 6.96 -16.29 -0.24
C THR A 148 6.32 -15.77 1.05
N PRO A 149 6.27 -16.56 2.14
CA PRO A 149 5.68 -16.09 3.40
C PRO A 149 6.39 -14.87 3.97
N TRP A 150 5.67 -14.10 4.77
CA TRP A 150 6.29 -13.02 5.55
C TRP A 150 7.44 -13.60 6.38
N PRO A 151 8.66 -13.04 6.28
CA PRO A 151 9.85 -13.69 6.83
C PRO A 151 10.04 -13.57 8.35
N HIS A 152 9.22 -12.77 9.03
CA HIS A 152 9.39 -12.52 10.49
C HIS A 152 8.24 -13.02 11.39
#